data_05c9155931144da6f1bf857be0464514
#
_entry.id   05c9155931144da6f1bf857be0464514
#
_cell.length_a   1.000
_cell.length_b   1.000
_cell.length_c   1.000
_cell.angle_alpha   90.00
_cell.angle_beta   90.00
_cell.angle_gamma   90.00
#
_symmetry.space_group_name_H-M   'P 1'
#
loop_
_entity.id
_entity.type
_entity.pdbx_description
1 polymer ?
#
loop_
_entity_poly.entity_id
_entity_poly.type
_entity_poly.pdbx_seq_one_letter_code
_entity_poly.pdbx_strand_id
1 'polypeptide(L)'
;MLGTDAAIDLGTSRTRIYLPQQGVVIDEPSVVAVDNMTEEIIAIGQEAYEMVGRTSQRLTVTYPLVNGVISNFILVEQMVGYFLKKVSSSMVFMPRVVACIPGEVTEVEKRAVVNSISTAGVRKICLIEEPIAAAMGAGIDIFTPHGSLVVDIGGGTTDMAVVS
;
A
#
# COMPACT_ATOMS: atom_id res chain seq x y z
N MET A 1 -12.17 -2.77 23.61
CA MET A 1 -11.42 -1.81 22.75
C MET A 1 -12.04 -1.84 21.37
N LEU A 2 -12.76 -0.79 21.01
CA LEU A 2 -13.48 -0.69 19.74
C LEU A 2 -12.62 0.10 18.74
N GLY A 3 -11.63 -0.52 18.17
CA GLY A 3 -10.84 0.03 17.07
C GLY A 3 -10.59 -1.07 16.06
N THR A 4 -10.99 -0.84 14.83
CA THR A 4 -10.70 -1.76 13.73
C THR A 4 -9.23 -1.61 13.38
N ASP A 5 -8.51 -2.70 13.35
CA ASP A 5 -7.13 -2.74 12.86
C ASP A 5 -7.16 -3.05 11.36
N ALA A 6 -6.27 -2.45 10.60
CA ALA A 6 -6.09 -2.74 9.19
C ALA A 6 -4.61 -2.95 8.89
N ALA A 7 -4.30 -3.82 7.95
CA ALA A 7 -2.98 -3.91 7.35
C ALA A 7 -3.05 -3.39 5.91
N ILE A 8 -2.05 -2.61 5.52
CA ILE A 8 -1.89 -2.09 4.15
C ILE A 8 -0.57 -2.58 3.59
N ASP A 9 -0.65 -3.29 2.46
CA ASP A 9 0.46 -3.55 1.57
C ASP A 9 0.39 -2.53 0.42
N LEU A 10 1.32 -1.58 0.41
CA LEU A 10 1.39 -0.50 -0.57
C LEU A 10 2.42 -0.85 -1.65
N GLY A 11 2.14 -1.88 -2.43
CA GLY A 11 3.06 -2.39 -3.44
C GLY A 11 3.07 -1.58 -4.74
N THR A 12 4.16 -1.71 -5.50
CA THR A 12 4.34 -1.04 -6.80
C THR A 12 3.24 -1.37 -7.80
N SER A 13 2.83 -2.63 -7.87
CA SER A 13 1.81 -3.09 -8.84
C SER A 13 0.41 -3.10 -8.27
N ARG A 14 0.26 -3.45 -7.01
CA ARG A 14 -1.04 -3.59 -6.35
C ARG A 14 -0.99 -3.08 -4.92
N THR A 15 -2.08 -2.44 -4.52
CA THR A 15 -2.34 -2.07 -3.12
C THR A 15 -3.37 -3.04 -2.55
N ARG A 16 -3.05 -3.61 -1.39
CA ARG A 16 -3.96 -4.50 -0.65
C ARG A 16 -4.26 -3.94 0.72
N ILE A 17 -5.52 -4.09 1.14
CA ILE A 17 -5.94 -3.78 2.52
C ILE A 17 -6.60 -5.01 3.10
N TYR A 18 -6.12 -5.39 4.26
CA TYR A 18 -6.62 -6.51 5.05
C TYR A 18 -7.28 -6.04 6.33
N LEU A 19 -8.43 -6.62 6.65
CA LEU A 19 -9.11 -6.45 7.93
C LEU A 19 -9.18 -7.81 8.66
N PRO A 20 -8.85 -7.88 9.96
CA PRO A 20 -8.74 -9.16 10.70
C PRO A 20 -9.96 -10.07 10.63
N GLN A 21 -11.16 -9.51 10.49
CA GLN A 21 -12.41 -10.30 10.48
C GLN A 21 -12.98 -10.52 9.07
N GLN A 22 -12.43 -9.85 8.05
CA GLN A 22 -12.98 -9.86 6.70
C GLN A 22 -11.97 -10.38 5.66
N GLY A 23 -10.70 -10.50 6.04
CA GLY A 23 -9.64 -10.86 5.11
C GLY A 23 -9.21 -9.68 4.25
N VAL A 24 -8.75 -9.96 3.02
CA VAL A 24 -8.38 -8.94 2.05
C VAL A 24 -9.64 -8.29 1.48
N VAL A 25 -9.86 -7.03 1.81
CA VAL A 25 -11.05 -6.24 1.42
C VAL A 25 -10.78 -5.30 0.24
N ILE A 26 -9.51 -4.96 -0.01
CA ILE A 26 -9.02 -4.27 -1.21
C ILE A 26 -7.87 -5.09 -1.79
N ASP A 27 -7.91 -5.36 -3.07
CA ASP A 27 -6.81 -5.88 -3.88
C ASP A 27 -6.93 -5.25 -5.26
N GLU A 28 -6.36 -4.05 -5.40
CA GLU A 28 -6.49 -3.24 -6.61
C GLU A 28 -5.13 -2.79 -7.15
N PRO A 29 -5.02 -2.54 -8.46
CA PRO A 29 -3.80 -2.00 -9.06
C PRO A 29 -3.42 -0.65 -8.43
N SER A 30 -2.13 -0.43 -8.18
CA SER A 30 -1.58 0.85 -7.70
C SER A 30 -1.44 1.84 -8.86
N VAL A 31 -2.56 2.27 -9.41
CA VAL A 31 -2.64 3.08 -10.64
C VAL A 31 -3.62 4.22 -10.45
N VAL A 32 -3.30 5.36 -11.04
CA VAL A 32 -4.11 6.58 -11.01
C VAL A 32 -4.22 7.17 -12.41
N ALA A 33 -5.41 7.55 -12.83
CA ALA A 33 -5.68 8.27 -14.07
C ALA A 33 -5.94 9.76 -13.75
N VAL A 34 -5.22 10.64 -14.43
CA VAL A 34 -5.24 12.09 -14.20
C VAL A 34 -5.60 12.83 -15.50
N ASP A 35 -6.47 13.83 -15.43
CA ASP A 35 -6.70 14.77 -16.52
C ASP A 35 -5.53 15.77 -16.60
N ASN A 36 -4.82 15.79 -17.73
CA ASN A 36 -3.63 16.63 -17.93
C ASN A 36 -3.93 18.14 -17.99
N MET A 37 -5.20 18.51 -18.17
CA MET A 37 -5.59 19.93 -18.26
C MET A 37 -6.01 20.50 -16.90
N THR A 38 -6.68 19.68 -16.08
CA THR A 38 -7.20 20.11 -14.76
C THR A 38 -6.35 19.60 -13.61
N GLU A 39 -5.44 18.65 -13.86
CA GLU A 39 -4.67 17.89 -12.85
C GLU A 39 -5.56 17.11 -11.87
N GLU A 40 -6.84 16.93 -12.21
CA GLU A 40 -7.78 16.18 -11.38
C GLU A 40 -7.64 14.69 -11.59
N ILE A 41 -7.80 13.92 -10.51
CA ILE A 41 -7.86 12.46 -10.56
C ILE A 41 -9.23 12.04 -11.09
N ILE A 42 -9.23 11.29 -12.17
CA ILE A 42 -10.42 10.79 -12.85
C ILE A 42 -10.78 9.38 -12.38
N ALA A 43 -9.78 8.53 -12.14
CA ALA A 43 -9.99 7.17 -11.68
C ALA A 43 -8.80 6.67 -10.85
N ILE A 44 -9.04 5.68 -9.98
CA ILE A 44 -8.04 5.03 -9.14
C ILE A 44 -8.26 3.53 -9.17
N GLY A 45 -7.17 2.76 -9.08
CA GLY A 45 -7.22 1.31 -8.97
C GLY A 45 -7.65 0.64 -10.26
N GLN A 46 -8.58 -0.29 -10.18
CA GLN A 46 -9.04 -1.09 -11.32
C GLN A 46 -9.61 -0.23 -12.45
N GLU A 47 -10.38 0.80 -12.12
CA GLU A 47 -10.95 1.71 -13.13
C GLU A 47 -9.86 2.45 -13.90
N ALA A 48 -8.82 2.93 -13.21
CA ALA A 48 -7.67 3.56 -13.87
C ALA A 48 -6.86 2.56 -14.71
N TYR A 49 -6.70 1.33 -14.23
CA TYR A 49 -5.98 0.28 -14.94
C TYR A 49 -6.65 -0.07 -16.28
N GLU A 50 -7.97 -0.10 -16.33
CA GLU A 50 -8.73 -0.37 -17.57
C GLU A 50 -8.54 0.72 -18.63
N MET A 51 -8.06 1.89 -18.23
CA MET A 51 -7.73 2.99 -19.14
C MET A 51 -6.32 2.90 -19.74
N VAL A 52 -5.45 2.01 -19.24
CA VAL A 52 -4.09 1.85 -19.75
C VAL A 52 -4.12 1.52 -21.25
N GLY A 53 -3.37 2.29 -22.04
CA GLY A 53 -3.29 2.15 -23.48
C GLY A 53 -4.55 2.55 -24.26
N ARG A 54 -5.56 3.08 -23.59
CA ARG A 54 -6.85 3.51 -24.20
C ARG A 54 -7.15 5.00 -24.00
N THR A 55 -6.20 5.74 -23.42
CA THR A 55 -6.38 7.15 -23.11
C THR A 55 -6.06 8.05 -24.31
N SER A 56 -6.79 9.16 -24.44
CA SER A 56 -6.44 10.27 -25.33
C SER A 56 -5.27 11.06 -24.73
N GLN A 57 -4.70 11.99 -25.49
CA GLN A 57 -3.64 12.91 -24.98
C GLN A 57 -4.05 13.73 -23.75
N ARG A 58 -5.35 13.81 -23.47
CA ARG A 58 -5.90 14.50 -22.32
C ARG A 58 -5.75 13.75 -21.00
N LEU A 59 -5.67 12.41 -21.04
CA LEU A 59 -5.60 11.58 -19.82
C LEU A 59 -4.26 10.86 -19.75
N THR A 60 -3.61 10.93 -18.58
CA THR A 60 -2.43 10.14 -18.27
C THR A 60 -2.75 9.13 -17.20
N VAL A 61 -2.41 7.86 -17.46
CA VAL A 61 -2.43 6.79 -16.46
C VAL A 61 -1.01 6.61 -15.93
N THR A 62 -0.85 6.70 -14.62
CA THR A 62 0.45 6.64 -13.97
C THR A 62 0.46 5.68 -12.79
N TYR A 63 1.63 5.12 -12.52
CA TYR A 63 1.94 4.31 -11.35
C TYR A 63 2.67 5.20 -10.34
N PRO A 64 2.02 5.61 -9.24
CA PRO A 64 2.62 6.56 -8.31
C PRO A 64 3.69 5.94 -7.40
N LEU A 65 3.86 4.60 -7.46
CA LEU A 65 4.96 3.87 -6.84
C LEU A 65 5.81 3.22 -7.94
N VAL A 66 7.12 3.36 -7.84
CA VAL A 66 8.11 2.78 -8.76
C VAL A 66 9.20 2.10 -7.95
N ASN A 67 9.43 0.82 -8.20
CA ASN A 67 10.44 0.03 -7.49
C ASN A 67 10.30 0.11 -5.95
N GLY A 68 9.07 0.01 -5.44
CA GLY A 68 8.79 0.08 -4.00
C GLY A 68 8.83 1.48 -3.39
N VAL A 69 9.21 2.51 -4.16
CA VAL A 69 9.37 3.88 -3.69
C VAL A 69 8.23 4.79 -4.20
N ILE A 70 7.80 5.72 -3.37
CA ILE A 70 6.83 6.74 -3.76
C ILE A 70 7.49 7.71 -4.76
N SER A 71 7.05 7.68 -6.02
CA SER A 71 7.50 8.58 -7.08
C SER A 71 6.65 9.85 -7.16
N ASN A 72 5.37 9.77 -6.77
CA ASN A 72 4.48 10.91 -6.69
C ASN A 72 3.66 10.86 -5.39
N PHE A 73 4.07 11.69 -4.44
CA PHE A 73 3.49 11.73 -3.10
C PHE A 73 1.99 12.07 -3.11
N ILE A 74 1.59 13.08 -3.90
CA ILE A 74 0.21 13.56 -3.95
C ILE A 74 -0.71 12.46 -4.47
N LEU A 75 -0.30 11.75 -5.52
CA LEU A 75 -1.10 10.67 -6.09
C LEU A 75 -1.18 9.46 -5.16
N VAL A 76 -0.11 9.13 -4.43
CA VAL A 76 -0.15 8.05 -3.40
C VAL A 76 -1.11 8.43 -2.27
N GLU A 77 -1.03 9.66 -1.76
CA GLU A 77 -1.91 10.16 -0.72
C GLU A 77 -3.39 10.04 -1.13
N GLN A 78 -3.73 10.51 -2.33
CA GLN A 78 -5.10 10.44 -2.85
C GLN A 78 -5.55 8.98 -3.07
N MET A 79 -4.68 8.13 -3.61
CA MET A 79 -4.95 6.72 -3.84
C MET A 79 -5.21 5.98 -2.51
N VAL A 80 -4.33 6.14 -1.53
CA VAL A 80 -4.49 5.54 -0.20
C VAL A 80 -5.76 6.06 0.49
N GLY A 81 -5.99 7.38 0.41
CA GLY A 81 -7.20 8.00 0.95
C GLY A 81 -8.48 7.42 0.34
N TYR A 82 -8.49 7.22 -0.98
CA TYR A 82 -9.61 6.60 -1.69
C TYR A 82 -9.87 5.17 -1.20
N PHE A 83 -8.83 4.33 -1.13
CA PHE A 83 -8.98 2.94 -0.69
C PHE A 83 -9.41 2.84 0.78
N LEU A 84 -8.81 3.63 1.67
CA LEU A 84 -9.20 3.67 3.07
C LEU A 84 -10.64 4.18 3.27
N LYS A 85 -11.07 5.18 2.51
CA LYS A 85 -12.44 5.67 2.54
C LYS A 85 -13.44 4.60 2.08
N LYS A 86 -13.09 3.82 1.05
CA LYS A 86 -13.90 2.70 0.54
C LYS A 86 -14.11 1.63 1.63
N VAL A 87 -13.09 1.38 2.45
CA VAL A 87 -13.15 0.44 3.57
C VAL A 87 -13.81 1.07 4.81
N SER A 88 -13.51 2.34 5.13
CA SER A 88 -13.97 3.00 6.36
C SER A 88 -15.46 3.39 6.33
N SER A 89 -16.11 3.38 5.18
CA SER A 89 -17.56 3.61 5.09
C SER A 89 -18.38 2.61 5.93
N SER A 90 -17.79 1.47 6.28
CA SER A 90 -18.37 0.45 7.16
C SER A 90 -17.84 0.51 8.61
N MET A 91 -16.91 1.42 8.94
CA MET A 91 -16.25 1.50 10.23
C MET A 91 -16.80 2.65 11.08
N VAL A 92 -17.08 2.36 12.35
CA VAL A 92 -17.55 3.37 13.34
C VAL A 92 -16.40 4.25 13.84
N PHE A 93 -15.16 3.77 13.76
CA PHE A 93 -13.96 4.46 14.25
C PHE A 93 -12.79 4.33 13.26
N MET A 94 -11.95 5.37 13.21
CA MET A 94 -10.71 5.38 12.42
C MET A 94 -9.78 4.23 12.82
N PRO A 95 -9.27 3.44 11.85
CA PRO A 95 -8.45 2.27 12.14
C PRO A 95 -7.06 2.63 12.67
N ARG A 96 -6.45 1.67 13.36
CA ARG A 96 -4.99 1.61 13.47
C ARG A 96 -4.49 0.84 12.24
N VAL A 97 -3.43 1.32 11.64
CA VAL A 97 -2.90 0.74 10.40
C VAL A 97 -1.50 0.19 10.63
N VAL A 98 -1.25 -1.02 10.18
CA VAL A 98 0.09 -1.56 9.94
C VAL A 98 0.36 -1.45 8.45
N ALA A 99 1.42 -0.76 8.06
CA ALA A 99 1.82 -0.61 6.66
C ALA A 99 3.13 -1.35 6.40
N CYS A 100 3.17 -2.12 5.31
CA CYS A 100 4.38 -2.78 4.85
C CYS A 100 5.29 -1.77 4.14
N ILE A 101 6.60 -1.93 4.33
CA ILE A 101 7.65 -1.18 3.66
C ILE A 101 8.77 -2.14 3.23
N PRO A 102 9.48 -1.89 2.14
CA PRO A 102 10.67 -2.66 1.78
C PRO A 102 11.70 -2.67 2.91
N GLY A 103 12.56 -3.70 2.95
CA GLY A 103 13.55 -3.85 4.01
C GLY A 103 14.61 -2.74 4.03
N GLU A 104 14.99 -2.23 2.86
CA GLU A 104 16.02 -1.19 2.70
C GLU A 104 15.41 0.13 2.24
N VAL A 105 14.72 0.83 3.15
CA VAL A 105 14.15 2.16 2.88
C VAL A 105 14.78 3.22 3.77
N THR A 106 14.97 4.41 3.20
CA THR A 106 15.47 5.58 3.92
C THR A 106 14.43 6.12 4.91
N GLU A 107 14.86 6.89 5.91
CA GLU A 107 13.95 7.57 6.83
C GLU A 107 13.02 8.57 6.14
N VAL A 108 13.44 9.12 4.99
CA VAL A 108 12.60 10.02 4.17
C VAL A 108 11.45 9.24 3.54
N GLU A 109 11.73 8.06 2.98
CA GLU A 109 10.73 7.17 2.40
C GLU A 109 9.75 6.64 3.44
N LYS A 110 10.24 6.23 4.61
CA LYS A 110 9.37 5.84 5.74
C LYS A 110 8.40 6.96 6.11
N ARG A 111 8.90 8.20 6.23
CA ARG A 111 8.07 9.38 6.51
C ARG A 111 7.05 9.64 5.40
N ALA A 112 7.44 9.46 4.14
CA ALA A 112 6.54 9.61 3.00
C ALA A 112 5.36 8.65 3.09
N VAL A 113 5.60 7.37 3.38
CA VAL A 113 4.54 6.36 3.59
C VAL A 113 3.65 6.74 4.78
N VAL A 114 4.24 7.07 5.94
CA VAL A 114 3.48 7.48 7.13
C VAL A 114 2.61 8.69 6.83
N ASN A 115 3.14 9.71 6.16
CA ASN A 115 2.39 10.92 5.83
C ASN A 115 1.23 10.62 4.87
N SER A 116 1.47 9.82 3.81
CA SER A 116 0.42 9.45 2.86
C SER A 116 -0.76 8.72 3.51
N ILE A 117 -0.48 7.90 4.52
CA ILE A 117 -1.52 7.18 5.27
C ILE A 117 -2.17 8.08 6.32
N SER A 118 -1.40 8.97 6.98
CA SER A 118 -1.91 9.87 8.02
C SER A 118 -2.97 10.83 7.51
N THR A 119 -2.80 11.35 6.29
CA THR A 119 -3.77 12.29 5.66
C THR A 119 -5.11 11.62 5.38
N ALA A 120 -5.16 10.31 5.28
CA ALA A 120 -6.41 9.56 5.19
C ALA A 120 -7.19 9.45 6.53
N GLY A 121 -6.68 10.07 7.61
CA GLY A 121 -7.36 10.19 8.90
C GLY A 121 -7.25 8.95 9.79
N VAL A 122 -6.24 8.09 9.63
CA VAL A 122 -6.03 6.93 10.50
C VAL A 122 -5.57 7.34 11.91
N ARG A 123 -5.92 6.55 12.92
CA ARG A 123 -5.64 6.86 14.33
C ARG A 123 -4.19 6.63 14.74
N LYS A 124 -3.57 5.60 14.20
CA LYS A 124 -2.18 5.22 14.49
C LYS A 124 -1.62 4.42 13.33
N ILE A 125 -0.35 4.64 13.03
CA ILE A 125 0.39 3.91 12.00
C ILE A 125 1.56 3.20 12.65
N CYS A 126 1.77 1.93 12.30
CA CYS A 126 2.96 1.15 12.57
C CYS A 126 3.53 0.68 11.24
N LEU A 127 4.85 0.69 11.09
CA LEU A 127 5.51 0.13 9.92
C LEU A 127 6.02 -1.27 10.24
N ILE A 128 5.99 -2.15 9.25
CA ILE A 128 6.59 -3.48 9.28
C ILE A 128 7.35 -3.70 7.98
N GLU A 129 8.51 -4.33 8.04
CA GLU A 129 9.28 -4.68 6.84
C GLU A 129 8.61 -5.83 6.09
N GLU A 130 8.55 -5.74 4.76
CA GLU A 130 7.91 -6.72 3.87
C GLU A 130 8.40 -8.14 4.12
N PRO A 131 9.72 -8.43 4.25
CA PRO A 131 10.18 -9.78 4.52
C PRO A 131 9.69 -10.35 5.85
N ILE A 132 9.54 -9.51 6.88
CA ILE A 132 9.01 -9.92 8.19
C ILE A 132 7.51 -10.24 8.06
N ALA A 133 6.76 -9.37 7.38
CA ALA A 133 5.35 -9.59 7.14
C ALA A 133 5.11 -10.86 6.31
N ALA A 134 5.92 -11.09 5.27
CA ALA A 134 5.89 -12.29 4.44
C ALA A 134 6.19 -13.56 5.23
N ALA A 135 7.23 -13.54 6.09
CA ALA A 135 7.56 -14.65 6.98
C ALA A 135 6.38 -15.02 7.89
N MET A 136 5.79 -14.02 8.54
CA MET A 136 4.62 -14.22 9.40
C MET A 136 3.42 -14.76 8.61
N GLY A 137 3.17 -14.23 7.42
CA GLY A 137 2.09 -14.69 6.53
C GLY A 137 2.29 -16.12 6.03
N ALA A 138 3.54 -16.56 5.85
CA ALA A 138 3.90 -17.93 5.52
C ALA A 138 3.84 -18.90 6.72
N GLY A 139 3.53 -18.40 7.93
CA GLY A 139 3.49 -19.20 9.15
C GLY A 139 4.85 -19.52 9.75
N ILE A 140 5.90 -18.79 9.36
CA ILE A 140 7.23 -18.91 9.95
C ILE A 140 7.19 -18.26 11.34
N ASP A 141 7.63 -19.00 12.36
CA ASP A 141 7.77 -18.44 13.70
C ASP A 141 9.05 -17.60 13.78
N ILE A 142 8.87 -16.28 13.73
CA ILE A 142 9.96 -15.29 13.76
C ILE A 142 10.58 -15.11 15.16
N PHE A 143 10.07 -15.79 16.19
CA PHE A 143 10.59 -15.73 17.56
C PHE A 143 11.47 -16.93 17.91
N THR A 144 11.63 -17.88 17.00
CA THR A 144 12.54 -19.02 17.21
C THR A 144 13.94 -18.70 16.69
N PRO A 145 15.01 -19.21 17.32
CA PRO A 145 16.38 -18.94 16.89
C PRO A 145 16.79 -19.80 15.68
N HIS A 146 15.96 -19.83 14.66
CA HIS A 146 16.20 -20.52 13.40
C HIS A 146 16.13 -19.51 12.26
N GLY A 147 17.24 -19.33 11.54
CA GLY A 147 17.27 -18.46 10.37
C GLY A 147 16.46 -19.05 9.22
N SER A 148 15.45 -18.30 8.76
CA SER A 148 14.66 -18.63 7.56
C SER A 148 14.94 -17.61 6.48
N LEU A 149 15.34 -18.07 5.29
CA LEU A 149 15.47 -17.19 4.13
C LEU A 149 14.08 -16.92 3.55
N VAL A 150 13.73 -15.65 3.49
CA VAL A 150 12.53 -15.16 2.82
C VAL A 150 12.93 -14.45 1.54
N VAL A 151 12.28 -14.79 0.44
CA VAL A 151 12.43 -14.11 -0.85
C VAL A 151 11.05 -13.64 -1.28
N ASP A 152 10.85 -12.33 -1.26
CA ASP A 152 9.62 -11.69 -1.72
C ASP A 152 9.84 -11.11 -3.12
N ILE A 153 9.07 -11.59 -4.09
CA ILE A 153 9.16 -11.17 -5.49
C ILE A 153 7.89 -10.42 -5.85
N GLY A 154 7.99 -9.10 -5.82
CA GLY A 154 6.91 -8.18 -6.15
C GLY A 154 6.85 -7.79 -7.62
N GLY A 155 6.00 -6.81 -7.92
CA GLY A 155 5.85 -6.25 -9.27
C GLY A 155 6.93 -5.24 -9.66
N GLY A 156 7.68 -4.72 -8.71
CA GLY A 156 8.73 -3.74 -8.95
C GLY A 156 9.96 -3.92 -8.06
N THR A 157 9.89 -4.79 -7.05
CA THR A 157 10.99 -5.10 -6.11
C THR A 157 11.16 -6.59 -5.96
N THR A 158 12.34 -6.99 -5.54
CA THR A 158 12.62 -8.33 -5.01
C THR A 158 13.42 -8.15 -3.75
N ASP A 159 12.84 -8.51 -2.61
CA ASP A 159 13.43 -8.40 -1.29
C ASP A 159 13.87 -9.78 -0.80
N MET A 160 15.09 -9.86 -0.25
CA MET A 160 15.64 -11.07 0.33
C MET A 160 16.13 -10.78 1.75
N ALA A 161 15.65 -11.53 2.72
CA ALA A 161 16.09 -11.40 4.10
C ALA A 161 16.18 -12.75 4.80
N VAL A 162 17.09 -12.83 5.75
CA VAL A 162 17.10 -13.92 6.73
C VAL A 162 16.41 -13.42 7.98
N VAL A 163 15.33 -14.08 8.34
CA VAL A 163 14.53 -13.77 9.53
C VAL A 163 14.81 -14.81 10.61
N SER A 164 15.20 -14.36 11.80
CA SER A 164 15.55 -15.24 12.94
C SER A 164 15.18 -14.57 14.26
#